data_05576f1ed9fd9f19e59db4f43fa7957e
#
_entry.id   05576f1ed9fd9f19e59db4f43fa7957e
#
_cell.length_a   1.000
_cell.length_b   1.000
_cell.length_c   1.000
_cell.angle_alpha   90.00
_cell.angle_beta   90.00
_cell.angle_gamma   90.00
#
_symmetry.space_group_name_H-M   'P 1'
#
loop_
_entity.id
_entity.type
_entity.pdbx_description
1 polymer ?
#
loop_
_entity_poly.entity_id
_entity_poly.type
_entity_poly.pdbx_seq_one_letter_code
_entity_poly.pdbx_strand_id
1 'polypeptide(L)'
;VSRSNFLIKECKRKLIMKHKVLSICKSLLWCFVVLLFPITSGTLSAILALDTVTTLFLQGTFMALALIPPAIFVVSGRWQLREVGLESFDFKGAKRVLYFMPLLVIFVPVAIKGFYIKSIGYVIGSLFLYLFVGISEEVYFRGIIPYYLKEAFSTKGIVLWSTLIFGIGHVATAFTGSNIFMITLTVLNAFIFGWLAMEMTIISSSIIPAFLVHFLFDFETKIVVMNGKELLIAEFVRGIMMFIIASWLAVVIYKRRKR
;
A
#
# COMPACT_ATOMS: atom_id res chain seq x y z
N VAL A 1 43.18 -20.55 17.48
CA VAL A 1 41.94 -19.82 17.91
C VAL A 1 41.44 -18.86 16.85
N SER A 2 42.30 -18.25 16.02
CA SER A 2 41.92 -17.22 15.04
C SER A 2 41.17 -17.75 13.80
N ARG A 3 41.59 -18.89 13.22
CA ARG A 3 41.04 -19.43 11.96
C ARG A 3 39.63 -20.05 12.13
N SER A 4 39.37 -20.72 13.24
CA SER A 4 38.07 -21.32 13.55
C SER A 4 37.01 -20.22 13.82
N ASN A 5 37.40 -19.15 14.54
CA ASN A 5 36.50 -18.02 14.80
C ASN A 5 36.16 -17.25 13.52
N PHE A 6 37.09 -17.17 12.57
CA PHE A 6 36.84 -16.57 11.26
C PHE A 6 35.82 -17.40 10.46
N LEU A 7 36.00 -18.71 10.37
CA LEU A 7 35.08 -19.61 9.64
C LEU A 7 33.67 -19.60 10.24
N ILE A 8 33.56 -19.57 11.57
CA ILE A 8 32.26 -19.47 12.25
C ILE A 8 31.55 -18.16 11.93
N LYS A 9 32.28 -17.02 11.93
CA LYS A 9 31.73 -15.71 11.58
C LYS A 9 31.27 -15.66 10.11
N GLU A 10 32.04 -16.24 9.22
CA GLU A 10 31.69 -16.29 7.79
C GLU A 10 30.48 -17.18 7.54
N CYS A 11 30.38 -18.35 8.19
CA CYS A 11 29.22 -19.22 8.11
C CYS A 11 27.94 -18.53 8.62
N LYS A 12 28.02 -17.86 9.78
CA LYS A 12 26.90 -17.07 10.33
C LYS A 12 26.47 -15.93 9.37
N ARG A 13 27.42 -15.23 8.76
CA ARG A 13 27.13 -14.18 7.80
C ARG A 13 26.41 -14.70 6.55
N LYS A 14 26.86 -15.84 6.01
CA LYS A 14 26.21 -16.49 4.86
C LYS A 14 24.79 -16.94 5.20
N LEU A 15 24.57 -17.49 6.40
CA LEU A 15 23.25 -17.92 6.85
C LEU A 15 22.29 -16.72 6.99
N ILE A 16 22.73 -15.64 7.63
CA ILE A 16 21.94 -14.40 7.75
C ILE A 16 21.57 -13.84 6.38
N MET A 17 22.53 -13.83 5.44
CA MET A 17 22.29 -13.34 4.08
C MET A 17 21.27 -14.21 3.35
N LYS A 18 21.36 -15.55 3.48
CA LYS A 18 20.38 -16.49 2.90
C LYS A 18 18.97 -16.23 3.43
N HIS A 19 18.80 -16.01 4.74
CA HIS A 19 17.51 -15.69 5.35
C HIS A 19 16.95 -14.36 4.81
N LYS A 20 17.77 -13.33 4.67
CA LYS A 20 17.35 -12.03 4.09
C LYS A 20 16.87 -12.17 2.66
N VAL A 21 17.63 -12.88 1.83
CA VAL A 21 17.26 -13.11 0.42
C VAL A 21 15.94 -13.89 0.35
N LEU A 22 15.79 -14.96 1.11
CA LEU A 22 14.55 -15.76 1.12
C LEU A 22 13.33 -14.93 1.55
N SER A 23 13.48 -14.09 2.57
CA SER A 23 12.43 -13.20 3.06
C SER A 23 12.00 -12.20 1.98
N ILE A 24 12.96 -11.60 1.25
CA ILE A 24 12.66 -10.71 0.12
C ILE A 24 11.99 -11.47 -1.02
N CYS A 25 12.47 -12.66 -1.38
CA CYS A 25 11.88 -13.47 -2.45
C CYS A 25 10.41 -13.83 -2.15
N LYS A 26 10.11 -14.25 -0.90
CA LYS A 26 8.73 -14.49 -0.45
C LYS A 26 7.87 -13.24 -0.57
N SER A 27 8.41 -12.08 -0.17
CA SER A 27 7.71 -10.80 -0.26
C SER A 27 7.42 -10.39 -1.70
N LEU A 28 8.39 -10.56 -2.61
CA LEU A 28 8.21 -10.29 -4.05
C LEU A 28 7.21 -11.26 -4.69
N LEU A 29 7.19 -12.53 -4.27
CA LEU A 29 6.18 -13.49 -4.74
C LEU A 29 4.77 -13.02 -4.39
N TRP A 30 4.52 -12.55 -3.16
CA TRP A 30 3.22 -12.04 -2.76
C TRP A 30 2.87 -10.72 -3.45
N CYS A 31 3.84 -9.85 -3.71
CA CYS A 31 3.65 -8.68 -4.55
C CYS A 31 3.21 -9.10 -5.97
N PHE A 32 3.88 -10.09 -6.57
CA PHE A 32 3.48 -10.61 -7.88
C PHE A 32 2.07 -11.20 -7.86
N VAL A 33 1.71 -11.96 -6.83
CA VAL A 33 0.36 -12.55 -6.68
C VAL A 33 -0.71 -11.45 -6.70
N VAL A 34 -0.58 -10.38 -5.91
CA VAL A 34 -1.60 -9.31 -5.90
C VAL A 34 -1.66 -8.57 -7.23
N LEU A 35 -0.55 -8.36 -7.92
CA LEU A 35 -0.50 -7.67 -9.21
C LEU A 35 -1.18 -8.45 -10.36
N LEU A 36 -1.29 -9.77 -10.25
CA LEU A 36 -2.00 -10.57 -11.26
C LEU A 36 -3.46 -10.15 -11.41
N PHE A 37 -4.11 -9.75 -10.33
CA PHE A 37 -5.55 -9.41 -10.35
C PHE A 37 -5.85 -8.13 -11.13
N PRO A 38 -5.24 -6.97 -10.84
CA PRO A 38 -5.49 -5.75 -11.61
C PRO A 38 -4.99 -5.86 -13.05
N ILE A 39 -3.86 -6.53 -13.30
CA ILE A 39 -3.33 -6.75 -14.66
C ILE A 39 -4.33 -7.59 -15.48
N THR A 40 -4.79 -8.71 -14.93
CA THR A 40 -5.72 -9.60 -15.62
C THR A 40 -7.05 -8.88 -15.89
N SER A 41 -7.63 -8.20 -14.90
CA SER A 41 -8.91 -7.49 -15.06
C SER A 41 -8.80 -6.31 -16.03
N GLY A 42 -7.69 -5.56 -15.99
CA GLY A 42 -7.44 -4.48 -16.93
C GLY A 42 -7.28 -4.98 -18.36
N THR A 43 -6.51 -6.05 -18.56
CA THR A 43 -6.35 -6.70 -19.88
C THR A 43 -7.67 -7.25 -20.40
N LEU A 44 -8.45 -7.92 -19.56
CA LEU A 44 -9.75 -8.46 -19.93
C LEU A 44 -10.74 -7.36 -20.34
N SER A 45 -10.77 -6.25 -19.57
CA SER A 45 -11.60 -5.08 -19.89
C SER A 45 -11.24 -4.49 -21.26
N ALA A 46 -9.95 -4.42 -21.59
CA ALA A 46 -9.47 -3.89 -22.86
C ALA A 46 -9.82 -4.84 -24.03
N ILE A 47 -9.61 -6.16 -23.89
CA ILE A 47 -9.92 -7.15 -24.93
C ILE A 47 -11.42 -7.18 -25.22
N LEU A 48 -12.26 -7.11 -24.18
CA LEU A 48 -13.72 -7.14 -24.31
C LEU A 48 -14.33 -5.78 -24.66
N ALA A 49 -13.52 -4.73 -24.79
CA ALA A 49 -13.94 -3.34 -25.03
C ALA A 49 -15.08 -2.90 -24.11
N LEU A 50 -14.98 -3.20 -22.82
CA LEU A 50 -16.01 -2.91 -21.83
C LEU A 50 -16.16 -1.40 -21.62
N ASP A 51 -17.39 -0.95 -21.35
CA ASP A 51 -17.63 0.43 -20.91
C ASP A 51 -17.02 0.71 -19.54
N THR A 52 -16.90 1.99 -19.22
CA THR A 52 -16.22 2.44 -17.99
C THR A 52 -16.84 1.85 -16.72
N VAL A 53 -18.19 1.78 -16.61
CA VAL A 53 -18.87 1.32 -15.40
C VAL A 53 -18.65 -0.18 -15.22
N THR A 54 -18.84 -0.96 -16.27
CA THR A 54 -18.59 -2.41 -16.28
C THR A 54 -17.13 -2.72 -15.97
N THR A 55 -16.18 -1.93 -16.51
CA THR A 55 -14.74 -2.05 -16.19
C THR A 55 -14.48 -1.85 -14.71
N LEU A 56 -15.08 -0.83 -14.07
CA LEU A 56 -14.92 -0.58 -12.63
C LEU A 56 -15.40 -1.77 -11.78
N PHE A 57 -16.56 -2.33 -12.10
CA PHE A 57 -17.08 -3.50 -11.40
C PHE A 57 -16.23 -4.74 -11.62
N LEU A 58 -15.76 -4.98 -12.85
CA LEU A 58 -14.89 -6.12 -13.15
C LEU A 58 -13.58 -6.02 -12.36
N GLN A 59 -12.91 -4.86 -12.41
CA GLN A 59 -11.67 -4.64 -11.69
C GLN A 59 -11.86 -4.75 -10.17
N GLY A 60 -12.93 -4.17 -9.62
CA GLY A 60 -13.28 -4.31 -8.20
C GLY A 60 -13.52 -5.76 -7.78
N THR A 61 -14.20 -6.55 -8.63
CA THR A 61 -14.40 -7.99 -8.41
C THR A 61 -13.07 -8.74 -8.37
N PHE A 62 -12.14 -8.47 -9.29
CA PHE A 62 -10.83 -9.09 -9.26
C PHE A 62 -10.03 -8.69 -8.03
N MET A 63 -10.10 -7.43 -7.59
CA MET A 63 -9.44 -7.00 -6.36
C MET A 63 -10.08 -7.65 -5.11
N ALA A 64 -11.40 -7.89 -5.10
CA ALA A 64 -12.04 -8.69 -4.06
C ALA A 64 -11.54 -10.14 -4.07
N LEU A 65 -11.41 -10.76 -5.24
CA LEU A 65 -10.86 -12.11 -5.41
C LEU A 65 -9.39 -12.19 -4.96
N ALA A 66 -8.63 -11.10 -5.03
CA ALA A 66 -7.27 -11.03 -4.51
C ALA A 66 -7.19 -11.29 -3.00
N LEU A 67 -8.28 -11.17 -2.26
CA LEU A 67 -8.33 -11.51 -0.83
C LEU A 67 -8.46 -13.02 -0.56
N ILE A 68 -8.80 -13.84 -1.56
CA ILE A 68 -8.97 -15.29 -1.40
C ILE A 68 -7.66 -15.99 -0.98
N PRO A 69 -6.49 -15.77 -1.63
CA PRO A 69 -5.27 -16.42 -1.21
C PRO A 69 -4.90 -16.14 0.27
N PRO A 70 -4.88 -14.88 0.77
CA PRO A 70 -4.65 -14.64 2.19
C PRO A 70 -5.71 -15.27 3.09
N ALA A 71 -6.99 -15.23 2.70
CA ALA A 71 -8.07 -15.84 3.49
C ALA A 71 -7.87 -17.36 3.68
N ILE A 72 -7.43 -18.06 2.62
CA ILE A 72 -7.11 -19.51 2.70
C ILE A 72 -6.00 -19.75 3.73
N PHE A 73 -4.96 -18.93 3.77
CA PHE A 73 -3.86 -19.07 4.73
C PHE A 73 -4.30 -18.81 6.18
N VAL A 74 -5.23 -17.87 6.39
CA VAL A 74 -5.81 -17.61 7.71
C VAL A 74 -6.71 -18.78 8.14
N VAL A 75 -7.63 -19.21 7.29
CA VAL A 75 -8.58 -20.30 7.61
C VAL A 75 -7.84 -21.64 7.82
N SER A 76 -6.76 -21.88 7.09
CA SER A 76 -5.91 -23.07 7.29
C SER A 76 -5.03 -23.01 8.56
N GLY A 77 -5.12 -21.95 9.36
CA GLY A 77 -4.34 -21.76 10.58
C GLY A 77 -2.86 -21.45 10.36
N ARG A 78 -2.44 -21.21 9.11
CA ARG A 78 -1.04 -20.84 8.79
C ARG A 78 -0.70 -19.41 9.21
N TRP A 79 -1.68 -18.49 9.22
CA TRP A 79 -1.56 -17.14 9.70
C TRP A 79 -2.66 -16.81 10.70
N GLN A 80 -2.31 -16.03 11.72
CA GLN A 80 -3.29 -15.39 12.58
C GLN A 80 -3.66 -14.01 12.02
N LEU A 81 -4.92 -13.58 12.17
CA LEU A 81 -5.38 -12.28 11.68
C LEU A 81 -4.49 -11.12 12.15
N ARG A 82 -4.08 -11.13 13.42
CA ARG A 82 -3.17 -10.12 13.97
C ARG A 82 -1.78 -10.10 13.33
N GLU A 83 -1.30 -11.26 12.83
CA GLU A 83 0.03 -11.35 12.22
C GLU A 83 0.07 -10.69 10.84
N VAL A 84 -1.08 -10.61 10.19
CA VAL A 84 -1.29 -9.94 8.90
C VAL A 84 -1.95 -8.56 9.06
N GLY A 85 -1.88 -7.98 10.26
CA GLY A 85 -2.32 -6.60 10.53
C GLY A 85 -3.85 -6.41 10.60
N LEU A 86 -4.63 -7.49 10.59
CA LEU A 86 -6.08 -7.47 10.72
C LEU A 86 -6.55 -7.56 12.18
N GLU A 87 -5.77 -7.04 13.10
CA GLU A 87 -6.18 -6.90 14.48
C GLU A 87 -7.25 -5.81 14.62
N SER A 88 -8.23 -6.06 15.48
CA SER A 88 -9.25 -5.07 15.77
C SER A 88 -8.60 -3.79 16.30
N PHE A 89 -8.98 -2.66 15.73
CA PHE A 89 -8.51 -1.36 16.17
C PHE A 89 -8.94 -1.12 17.64
N ASP A 90 -7.96 -1.10 18.54
CA ASP A 90 -8.24 -0.80 19.95
C ASP A 90 -8.52 0.69 20.12
N PHE A 91 -9.82 1.03 20.29
CA PHE A 91 -10.26 2.40 20.57
C PHE A 91 -9.71 2.97 21.89
N LYS A 92 -9.19 2.15 22.81
CA LYS A 92 -8.47 2.63 24.00
C LYS A 92 -7.17 3.33 23.61
N GLY A 93 -6.66 3.05 22.40
CA GLY A 93 -5.60 3.83 21.75
C GLY A 93 -6.08 5.06 20.98
N ALA A 94 -7.31 5.56 21.16
CA ALA A 94 -7.90 6.68 20.42
C ALA A 94 -7.00 7.92 20.34
N LYS A 95 -6.16 8.18 21.36
CA LYS A 95 -5.10 9.20 21.28
C LYS A 95 -4.10 8.96 20.13
N ARG A 96 -3.95 7.71 19.67
CA ARG A 96 -3.09 7.38 18.53
C ARG A 96 -3.69 7.84 17.21
N VAL A 97 -5.02 7.90 17.10
CA VAL A 97 -5.74 8.42 15.93
C VAL A 97 -5.41 9.91 15.71
N LEU A 98 -5.14 10.67 16.76
CA LEU A 98 -4.77 12.08 16.65
C LEU A 98 -3.47 12.29 15.84
N TYR A 99 -2.60 11.28 15.77
CA TYR A 99 -1.42 11.33 14.90
C TYR A 99 -1.79 11.30 13.40
N PHE A 100 -3.00 10.89 13.07
CA PHE A 100 -3.45 10.80 11.68
C PHE A 100 -4.28 12.02 11.25
N MET A 101 -4.67 12.88 12.18
CA MET A 101 -5.43 14.10 11.86
C MET A 101 -4.73 15.00 10.81
N PRO A 102 -3.39 15.20 10.84
CA PRO A 102 -2.70 15.97 9.80
C PRO A 102 -2.86 15.39 8.39
N LEU A 103 -3.19 14.09 8.26
CA LEU A 103 -3.43 13.47 6.96
C LEU A 103 -4.64 14.05 6.23
N LEU A 104 -5.61 14.62 6.93
CA LEU A 104 -6.77 15.24 6.29
C LEU A 104 -6.36 16.34 5.30
N VAL A 105 -5.20 16.95 5.49
CA VAL A 105 -4.70 18.00 4.59
C VAL A 105 -4.38 17.49 3.19
N ILE A 106 -4.04 16.19 3.02
CA ILE A 106 -3.72 15.63 1.69
C ILE A 106 -4.93 15.57 0.75
N PHE A 107 -6.14 15.61 1.29
CA PHE A 107 -7.38 15.60 0.51
C PHE A 107 -7.76 17.02 0.00
N VAL A 108 -7.26 18.07 0.65
CA VAL A 108 -7.61 19.46 0.32
C VAL A 108 -7.30 19.84 -1.13
N PRO A 109 -6.13 19.52 -1.73
CA PRO A 109 -5.80 19.93 -3.10
C PRO A 109 -6.79 19.45 -4.16
N VAL A 110 -7.46 18.33 -3.89
CA VAL A 110 -8.48 17.74 -4.76
C VAL A 110 -9.87 18.27 -4.39
N ALA A 111 -10.23 18.25 -3.11
CA ALA A 111 -11.54 18.64 -2.61
C ALA A 111 -11.94 20.11 -2.94
N ILE A 112 -10.96 21.03 -2.98
CA ILE A 112 -11.22 22.45 -3.31
C ILE A 112 -11.75 22.68 -4.73
N LYS A 113 -11.60 21.69 -5.63
CA LYS A 113 -12.13 21.75 -7.00
C LYS A 113 -13.62 21.43 -7.10
N GLY A 114 -14.20 20.95 -6.01
CA GLY A 114 -15.59 20.52 -5.95
C GLY A 114 -15.80 19.12 -6.51
N PHE A 115 -16.93 18.55 -6.13
CA PHE A 115 -17.29 17.18 -6.49
C PHE A 115 -18.23 17.17 -7.70
N TYR A 116 -18.04 16.20 -8.59
CA TYR A 116 -18.86 15.98 -9.76
C TYR A 116 -19.29 14.53 -9.86
N ILE A 117 -20.58 14.32 -9.89
CA ILE A 117 -21.18 12.99 -10.04
C ILE A 117 -21.46 12.73 -11.51
N LYS A 118 -20.59 12.01 -12.19
CA LYS A 118 -20.73 11.66 -13.61
C LYS A 118 -21.97 10.81 -13.87
N SER A 119 -22.17 9.77 -13.05
CA SER A 119 -23.39 8.96 -12.98
C SER A 119 -23.39 8.16 -11.68
N ILE A 120 -24.55 7.71 -11.22
CA ILE A 120 -24.66 6.86 -10.02
C ILE A 120 -23.87 5.57 -10.20
N GLY A 121 -23.99 4.91 -11.35
CA GLY A 121 -23.25 3.70 -11.65
C GLY A 121 -21.73 3.88 -11.61
N TYR A 122 -21.24 5.02 -12.12
CA TYR A 122 -19.81 5.36 -12.05
C TYR A 122 -19.33 5.54 -10.60
N VAL A 123 -20.10 6.25 -9.78
CA VAL A 123 -19.73 6.47 -8.36
C VAL A 123 -19.74 5.16 -7.59
N ILE A 124 -20.80 4.33 -7.74
CA ILE A 124 -20.88 3.03 -7.06
C ILE A 124 -19.76 2.09 -7.54
N GLY A 125 -19.51 2.03 -8.85
CA GLY A 125 -18.41 1.23 -9.41
C GLY A 125 -17.04 1.69 -8.91
N SER A 126 -16.82 3.01 -8.81
CA SER A 126 -15.58 3.57 -8.25
C SER A 126 -15.44 3.26 -6.76
N LEU A 127 -16.50 3.43 -5.97
CA LEU A 127 -16.51 3.04 -4.55
C LEU A 127 -16.17 1.56 -4.39
N PHE A 128 -16.81 0.69 -5.17
CA PHE A 128 -16.58 -0.75 -5.13
C PHE A 128 -15.12 -1.08 -5.49
N LEU A 129 -14.60 -0.53 -6.58
CA LEU A 129 -13.22 -0.77 -7.00
C LEU A 129 -12.23 -0.32 -5.92
N TYR A 130 -12.28 0.94 -5.50
CA TYR A 130 -11.26 1.49 -4.60
C TYR A 130 -11.37 0.97 -3.17
N LEU A 131 -12.56 0.53 -2.73
CA LEU A 131 -12.71 -0.22 -1.50
C LEU A 131 -11.87 -1.50 -1.54
N PHE A 132 -12.00 -2.29 -2.61
CA PHE A 132 -11.29 -3.55 -2.73
C PHE A 132 -9.81 -3.38 -3.11
N VAL A 133 -9.45 -2.34 -3.87
CA VAL A 133 -8.02 -1.96 -4.07
C VAL A 133 -7.40 -1.64 -2.72
N GLY A 134 -7.97 -0.71 -1.96
CA GLY A 134 -7.42 -0.29 -0.68
C GLY A 134 -7.27 -1.46 0.30
N ILE A 135 -8.31 -2.28 0.51
CA ILE A 135 -8.20 -3.37 1.46
C ILE A 135 -7.25 -4.49 1.00
N SER A 136 -7.30 -4.89 -0.27
CA SER A 136 -6.44 -5.95 -0.76
C SER A 136 -4.97 -5.52 -0.74
N GLU A 137 -4.64 -4.33 -1.24
CA GLU A 137 -3.26 -3.85 -1.22
C GLU A 137 -2.72 -3.68 0.20
N GLU A 138 -3.51 -3.14 1.14
CA GLU A 138 -3.04 -3.01 2.52
C GLU A 138 -2.84 -4.39 3.19
N VAL A 139 -3.70 -5.37 2.93
CA VAL A 139 -3.50 -6.75 3.43
C VAL A 139 -2.18 -7.32 2.90
N TYR A 140 -1.87 -7.14 1.62
CA TYR A 140 -0.62 -7.66 1.06
C TYR A 140 0.61 -6.86 1.52
N PHE A 141 0.59 -5.54 1.38
CA PHE A 141 1.78 -4.72 1.57
C PHE A 141 2.04 -4.32 3.02
N ARG A 142 1.01 -4.26 3.90
CA ARG A 142 1.17 -3.92 5.34
C ARG A 142 0.91 -5.11 6.26
N GLY A 143 0.30 -6.17 5.74
CA GLY A 143 0.11 -7.43 6.44
C GLY A 143 1.16 -8.48 6.04
N ILE A 144 0.98 -9.10 4.88
CA ILE A 144 1.70 -10.30 4.45
C ILE A 144 3.20 -10.03 4.20
N ILE A 145 3.54 -9.00 3.44
CA ILE A 145 4.94 -8.67 3.12
C ILE A 145 5.73 -8.36 4.39
N PRO A 146 5.28 -7.49 5.33
CA PRO A 146 5.93 -7.31 6.62
C PRO A 146 6.01 -8.57 7.47
N TYR A 147 5.03 -9.47 7.40
CA TYR A 147 5.07 -10.76 8.08
C TYR A 147 6.30 -11.58 7.68
N TYR A 148 6.65 -11.65 6.40
CA TYR A 148 7.87 -12.33 5.95
C TYR A 148 9.14 -11.52 6.21
N LEU A 149 9.08 -10.19 6.09
CA LEU A 149 10.25 -9.34 6.33
C LEU A 149 10.70 -9.34 7.78
N LYS A 150 9.78 -9.49 8.76
CA LYS A 150 10.12 -9.52 10.20
C LYS A 150 11.04 -10.67 10.59
N GLU A 151 11.11 -11.73 9.79
CA GLU A 151 11.99 -12.88 10.03
C GLU A 151 13.49 -12.51 9.89
N ALA A 152 13.81 -11.48 9.09
CA ALA A 152 15.19 -11.19 8.71
C ALA A 152 15.59 -9.71 8.84
N PHE A 153 14.63 -8.81 9.08
CA PHE A 153 14.86 -7.38 9.09
C PHE A 153 14.37 -6.71 10.37
N SER A 154 15.09 -5.65 10.76
CA SER A 154 14.61 -4.72 11.79
C SER A 154 13.42 -3.92 11.27
N THR A 155 12.68 -3.22 12.15
CA THR A 155 11.55 -2.38 11.74
C THR A 155 11.90 -1.35 10.68
N LYS A 156 13.10 -0.73 10.74
CA LYS A 156 13.56 0.19 9.68
C LYS A 156 13.69 -0.55 8.34
N GLY A 157 14.24 -1.77 8.37
CA GLY A 157 14.35 -2.60 7.18
C GLY A 157 12.98 -3.05 6.65
N ILE A 158 12.02 -3.35 7.54
CA ILE A 158 10.65 -3.69 7.14
C ILE A 158 9.98 -2.50 6.44
N VAL A 159 10.05 -1.31 7.03
CA VAL A 159 9.53 -0.08 6.41
C VAL A 159 10.16 0.14 5.04
N LEU A 160 11.49 0.08 4.95
CA LEU A 160 12.21 0.28 3.69
C LEU A 160 11.77 -0.72 2.61
N TRP A 161 11.83 -2.01 2.91
CA TRP A 161 11.53 -3.04 1.91
C TRP A 161 10.04 -3.08 1.53
N SER A 162 9.12 -2.92 2.49
CA SER A 162 7.68 -2.83 2.18
C SER A 162 7.37 -1.62 1.29
N THR A 163 7.98 -0.47 1.57
CA THR A 163 7.87 0.74 0.77
C THR A 163 8.41 0.55 -0.66
N LEU A 164 9.62 -0.04 -0.78
CA LEU A 164 10.23 -0.29 -2.08
C LEU A 164 9.40 -1.26 -2.93
N ILE A 165 8.93 -2.35 -2.33
CA ILE A 165 8.13 -3.35 -3.04
C ILE A 165 6.79 -2.75 -3.48
N PHE A 166 6.14 -1.94 -2.65
CA PHE A 166 4.90 -1.24 -3.00
C PHE A 166 5.10 -0.27 -4.17
N GLY A 167 6.10 0.60 -4.09
CA GLY A 167 6.39 1.57 -5.15
C GLY A 167 6.78 0.91 -6.47
N ILE A 168 7.59 -0.17 -6.43
CA ILE A 168 7.96 -0.95 -7.62
C ILE A 168 6.71 -1.60 -8.24
N GLY A 169 5.76 -2.10 -7.43
CA GLY A 169 4.48 -2.63 -7.92
C GLY A 169 3.71 -1.61 -8.78
N HIS A 170 3.80 -0.32 -8.46
CA HIS A 170 3.14 0.74 -9.19
C HIS A 170 3.81 1.09 -10.54
N VAL A 171 5.01 0.58 -10.84
CA VAL A 171 5.60 0.70 -12.18
C VAL A 171 4.70 0.06 -13.25
N ALA A 172 3.84 -0.89 -12.88
CA ALA A 172 2.83 -1.44 -13.77
C ALA A 172 1.89 -0.38 -14.38
N THR A 173 1.74 0.78 -13.74
CA THR A 173 0.98 1.92 -14.30
C THR A 173 1.57 2.46 -15.60
N ALA A 174 2.84 2.18 -15.91
CA ALA A 174 3.45 2.53 -17.18
C ALA A 174 2.72 1.90 -18.40
N PHE A 175 2.02 0.79 -18.18
CA PHE A 175 1.25 0.13 -19.24
C PHE A 175 -0.15 0.72 -19.47
N THR A 176 -0.55 1.74 -18.72
CA THR A 176 -1.89 2.36 -18.85
C THR A 176 -1.99 3.36 -20.01
N GLY A 177 -0.90 3.66 -20.71
CA GLY A 177 -0.85 4.66 -21.78
C GLY A 177 -0.90 6.12 -21.27
N SER A 178 -0.74 6.35 -19.97
CA SER A 178 -0.70 7.68 -19.37
C SER A 178 0.58 8.45 -19.75
N ASN A 179 0.54 9.78 -19.58
CA ASN A 179 1.71 10.63 -19.79
C ASN A 179 2.85 10.24 -18.82
N ILE A 180 4.10 10.25 -19.32
CA ILE A 180 5.28 9.85 -18.55
C ILE A 180 5.45 10.64 -17.23
N PHE A 181 5.09 11.92 -17.21
CA PHE A 181 5.13 12.71 -15.98
C PHE A 181 4.12 12.21 -14.95
N MET A 182 2.90 11.84 -15.39
CA MET A 182 1.89 11.24 -14.50
C MET A 182 2.35 9.89 -13.99
N ILE A 183 2.89 9.04 -14.84
CA ILE A 183 3.44 7.73 -14.43
C ILE A 183 4.53 7.91 -13.37
N THR A 184 5.50 8.80 -13.64
CA THR A 184 6.60 9.06 -12.70
C THR A 184 6.08 9.57 -11.37
N LEU A 185 5.14 10.51 -11.38
CA LEU A 185 4.54 11.07 -10.17
C LEU A 185 3.73 10.02 -9.40
N THR A 186 2.95 9.17 -10.09
CA THR A 186 2.22 8.06 -9.48
C THR A 186 3.16 7.09 -8.76
N VAL A 187 4.26 6.70 -9.41
CA VAL A 187 5.27 5.82 -8.79
C VAL A 187 5.94 6.49 -7.59
N LEU A 188 6.31 7.76 -7.69
CA LEU A 188 6.90 8.50 -6.56
C LEU A 188 5.90 8.62 -5.40
N ASN A 189 4.64 8.97 -5.68
CA ASN A 189 3.60 9.03 -4.67
C ASN A 189 3.33 7.66 -4.05
N ALA A 190 3.40 6.58 -4.81
CA ALA A 190 3.29 5.23 -4.28
C ALA A 190 4.44 4.88 -3.32
N PHE A 191 5.69 5.28 -3.60
CA PHE A 191 6.78 5.13 -2.64
C PHE A 191 6.51 5.92 -1.35
N ILE A 192 6.09 7.19 -1.47
CA ILE A 192 5.84 8.06 -0.31
C ILE A 192 4.64 7.52 0.49
N PHE A 193 3.55 7.15 -0.18
CA PHE A 193 2.38 6.54 0.46
C PHE A 193 2.73 5.19 1.09
N GLY A 194 3.56 4.37 0.44
CA GLY A 194 4.06 3.10 0.95
C GLY A 194 4.76 3.27 2.30
N TRP A 195 5.61 4.29 2.40
CA TRP A 195 6.28 4.67 3.64
C TRP A 195 5.28 5.12 4.71
N LEU A 196 4.44 6.10 4.38
CA LEU A 196 3.40 6.64 5.25
C LEU A 196 2.48 5.56 5.82
N ALA A 197 1.92 4.70 4.97
CA ALA A 197 1.00 3.63 5.34
C ALA A 197 1.67 2.58 6.25
N MET A 198 2.94 2.25 6.01
CA MET A 198 3.69 1.35 6.90
C MET A 198 3.87 1.94 8.29
N GLU A 199 4.16 3.24 8.40
CA GLU A 199 4.29 3.94 9.69
C GLU A 199 2.95 4.03 10.42
N MET A 200 1.86 4.29 9.70
CA MET A 200 0.49 4.27 10.25
C MET A 200 0.18 2.89 10.85
N THR A 201 0.51 1.82 10.12
CA THR A 201 0.32 0.44 10.58
C THR A 201 1.15 0.15 11.84
N ILE A 202 2.40 0.60 11.90
CA ILE A 202 3.26 0.42 13.10
C ILE A 202 2.70 1.20 14.31
N ILE A 203 2.21 2.42 14.10
CA ILE A 203 1.67 3.25 15.20
C ILE A 203 0.36 2.69 15.74
N SER A 204 -0.53 2.25 14.85
CA SER A 204 -1.86 1.75 15.19
C SER A 204 -1.89 0.26 15.54
N SER A 205 -0.86 -0.49 15.15
CA SER A 205 -0.84 -1.96 15.14
C SER A 205 -1.97 -2.58 14.28
N SER A 206 -2.47 -1.83 13.32
CA SER A 206 -3.58 -2.23 12.44
C SER A 206 -3.43 -1.63 11.05
N ILE A 207 -3.85 -2.35 10.02
CA ILE A 207 -3.89 -1.83 8.63
C ILE A 207 -5.10 -0.91 8.38
N ILE A 208 -6.08 -0.90 9.28
CA ILE A 208 -7.35 -0.17 9.07
C ILE A 208 -7.13 1.33 8.79
N PRO A 209 -6.31 2.08 9.54
CA PRO A 209 -6.09 3.49 9.22
C PRO A 209 -5.43 3.70 7.85
N ALA A 210 -4.46 2.86 7.49
CA ALA A 210 -3.81 2.92 6.18
C ALA A 210 -4.81 2.61 5.06
N PHE A 211 -5.62 1.57 5.22
CA PHE A 211 -6.69 1.23 4.30
C PHE A 211 -7.68 2.39 4.07
N LEU A 212 -8.16 3.02 5.14
CA LEU A 212 -9.13 4.12 5.02
C LEU A 212 -8.54 5.31 4.25
N VAL A 213 -7.29 5.67 4.53
CA VAL A 213 -6.60 6.75 3.83
C VAL A 213 -6.36 6.37 2.36
N HIS A 214 -5.93 5.14 2.08
CA HIS A 214 -5.72 4.65 0.72
C HIS A 214 -7.00 4.68 -0.10
N PHE A 215 -8.06 4.08 0.43
CA PHE A 215 -9.38 4.08 -0.20
C PHE A 215 -9.85 5.50 -0.56
N LEU A 216 -9.81 6.42 0.42
CA LEU A 216 -10.25 7.79 0.21
C LEU A 216 -9.35 8.54 -0.77
N PHE A 217 -8.04 8.32 -0.70
CA PHE A 217 -7.06 8.95 -1.58
C PHE A 217 -7.32 8.62 -3.06
N ASP A 218 -7.61 7.37 -3.36
CA ASP A 218 -7.88 6.92 -4.72
C ASP A 218 -9.29 7.32 -5.18
N PHE A 219 -10.29 7.12 -4.33
CA PHE A 219 -11.69 7.41 -4.66
C PHE A 219 -11.93 8.89 -4.92
N GLU A 220 -11.35 9.78 -4.11
CA GLU A 220 -11.54 11.23 -4.24
C GLU A 220 -11.23 11.74 -5.65
N THR A 221 -10.15 11.25 -6.28
CA THR A 221 -9.74 11.67 -7.63
C THR A 221 -10.74 11.30 -8.72
N LYS A 222 -11.71 10.44 -8.44
CA LYS A 222 -12.71 9.97 -9.42
C LYS A 222 -14.02 10.76 -9.38
N ILE A 223 -14.22 11.50 -8.31
CA ILE A 223 -15.47 12.27 -8.10
C ILE A 223 -15.25 13.80 -8.18
N VAL A 224 -14.13 14.24 -8.76
CA VAL A 224 -13.81 15.66 -8.92
C VAL A 224 -13.64 16.05 -10.39
N VAL A 225 -13.86 17.32 -10.69
CA VAL A 225 -13.63 17.89 -12.01
C VAL A 225 -12.25 18.52 -12.05
N MET A 226 -11.30 17.82 -12.62
CA MET A 226 -9.94 18.32 -12.82
C MET A 226 -9.46 17.96 -14.23
N ASN A 227 -8.86 18.94 -14.92
CA ASN A 227 -8.13 18.64 -16.14
C ASN A 227 -6.76 18.01 -15.83
N GLY A 228 -6.06 17.48 -16.85
CA GLY A 228 -4.81 16.75 -16.64
C GLY A 228 -3.71 17.58 -15.96
N LYS A 229 -3.63 18.91 -16.20
CA LYS A 229 -2.65 19.79 -15.54
C LYS A 229 -3.00 20.02 -14.07
N GLU A 230 -4.26 20.26 -13.78
CA GLU A 230 -4.74 20.43 -12.40
C GLU A 230 -4.51 19.17 -11.56
N LEU A 231 -4.82 18.01 -12.12
CA LEU A 231 -4.56 16.73 -11.47
C LEU A 231 -3.06 16.53 -11.20
N LEU A 232 -2.20 16.82 -12.17
CA LEU A 232 -0.76 16.73 -12.01
C LEU A 232 -0.27 17.63 -10.86
N ILE A 233 -0.73 18.88 -10.79
CA ILE A 233 -0.37 19.81 -9.71
C ILE A 233 -0.89 19.29 -8.36
N ALA A 234 -2.14 18.85 -8.30
CA ALA A 234 -2.73 18.32 -7.08
C ALA A 234 -1.96 17.10 -6.57
N GLU A 235 -1.62 16.13 -7.43
CA GLU A 235 -0.84 14.95 -7.07
C GLU A 235 0.58 15.29 -6.62
N PHE A 236 1.21 16.30 -7.23
CA PHE A 236 2.52 16.79 -6.80
C PHE A 236 2.46 17.40 -5.39
N VAL A 237 1.47 18.26 -5.13
CA VAL A 237 1.26 18.88 -3.81
C VAL A 237 0.94 17.82 -2.76
N ARG A 238 0.07 16.85 -3.07
CA ARG A 238 -0.27 15.71 -2.20
C ARG A 238 0.98 14.89 -1.85
N GLY A 239 1.84 14.64 -2.83
CA GLY A 239 3.11 13.94 -2.62
C GLY A 239 4.02 14.65 -1.61
N ILE A 240 4.17 15.98 -1.74
CA ILE A 240 4.92 16.79 -0.76
C ILE A 240 4.30 16.71 0.63
N MET A 241 2.99 16.85 0.73
CA MET A 241 2.28 16.78 2.02
C MET A 241 2.45 15.40 2.68
N MET A 242 2.28 14.31 1.92
CA MET A 242 2.52 12.95 2.40
C MET A 242 3.96 12.75 2.88
N PHE A 243 4.94 13.25 2.13
CA PHE A 243 6.36 13.17 2.51
C PHE A 243 6.66 13.87 3.83
N ILE A 244 6.10 15.08 4.03
CA ILE A 244 6.26 15.84 5.28
C ILE A 244 5.65 15.06 6.46
N ILE A 245 4.43 14.53 6.27
CA ILE A 245 3.72 13.79 7.32
C ILE A 245 4.44 12.47 7.63
N ALA A 246 4.88 11.71 6.62
CA ALA A 246 5.66 10.49 6.81
C ALA A 246 6.96 10.78 7.57
N SER A 247 7.69 11.83 7.19
CA SER A 247 8.90 12.25 7.91
C SER A 247 8.63 12.58 9.38
N TRP A 248 7.52 13.24 9.67
CA TRP A 248 7.10 13.53 11.05
C TRP A 248 6.73 12.27 11.82
N LEU A 249 5.96 11.34 11.22
CA LEU A 249 5.60 10.06 11.85
C LEU A 249 6.83 9.19 12.14
N ALA A 250 7.81 9.18 11.23
CA ALA A 250 9.09 8.49 11.44
C ALA A 250 9.79 8.98 12.72
N VAL A 251 9.82 10.31 12.93
CA VAL A 251 10.38 10.90 14.15
C VAL A 251 9.60 10.47 15.39
N VAL A 252 8.26 10.43 15.32
CA VAL A 252 7.40 9.97 16.44
C VAL A 252 7.70 8.52 16.79
N ILE A 253 7.79 7.61 15.80
CA ILE A 253 8.12 6.20 16.01
C ILE A 253 9.50 6.06 16.66
N TYR A 254 10.48 6.80 16.13
CA TYR A 254 11.86 6.72 16.61
C TYR A 254 12.01 7.18 18.07
N LYS A 255 11.33 8.27 18.44
CA LYS A 255 11.33 8.79 19.84
C LYS A 255 10.66 7.82 20.81
N ARG A 256 9.57 7.15 20.41
CA ARG A 256 8.87 6.17 21.26
C ARG A 256 9.73 4.94 21.59
N ARG A 257 10.63 4.54 20.69
CA ARG A 257 11.50 3.37 20.89
C ARG A 257 12.70 3.63 21.81
N LYS A 258 13.01 4.89 22.05
CA LYS A 258 14.09 5.28 22.98
C LYS A 258 13.62 5.42 24.42
N ARG A 259 12.31 5.41 24.65
CA ARG A 259 11.66 5.39 25.96
C ARG A 259 11.23 3.98 26.35
#